data_92639ec0b272fef26d500131418134fc
#
_entry.id   92639ec0b272fef26d500131418134fc
#
_cell.length_a   1.000
_cell.length_b   1.000
_cell.length_c   1.000
_cell.angle_alpha   90.00
_cell.angle_beta   90.00
_cell.angle_gamma   90.00
#
_symmetry.space_group_name_H-M   'P 1'
#
loop_
_entity.id
_entity.type
_entity.pdbx_description
1 polymer ?
#
loop_
_entity_poly.entity_id
_entity_poly.type
_entity_poly.pdbx_seq_one_letter_code
_entity_poly.pdbx_strand_id
1 'polypeptide(L)'
;MPFGCLTIREKREYNNPSDVTDKYDLGQIVKSEEFCEIFRAKDKTTMKMYTCKKFLKKDGRKVRKAAKNEILILKMVKHPNILQLVDVFETKKEYFLFLELATGREVFDWILDQGYYSERDTSNVIRQVLEAVAYLHSLHIVHRNLKLENLVYYNRLKHSKIVISDFHLAKLENGLIKDPCGTPEYLGELSGNPPFYDESDEDDYENHDKNLFRKILAGDYEFDSPYWDEISDSAKSLVARLMEVDQDQRLTAQEAINHEWISGGAASDKNIKENVCAQIEKNFARAKWKKAVRVTIMKRLRAPEQSDSRSNSPAAGATAPPPADASSPPSTTTVPEGGAPAPAET
;
A
#
# COMPACT_ATOMS: atom_id res chain seq x y z
N MET A 1 -29.86 41.90 28.87
CA MET A 1 -29.20 40.77 29.54
C MET A 1 -28.67 39.83 28.46
N PRO A 2 -27.38 39.70 28.30
CA PRO A 2 -26.83 38.76 27.30
C PRO A 2 -26.86 37.36 27.89
N PHE A 3 -27.55 36.46 27.25
CA PHE A 3 -27.48 35.01 27.52
C PHE A 3 -26.10 34.47 27.14
N GLY A 4 -25.30 34.23 28.16
CA GLY A 4 -24.03 33.52 27.99
C GLY A 4 -24.30 32.09 27.56
N CYS A 5 -23.91 31.76 26.34
CA CYS A 5 -23.87 30.38 25.84
C CYS A 5 -22.81 29.59 26.63
N LEU A 6 -23.25 28.85 27.64
CA LEU A 6 -22.44 27.87 28.35
C LEU A 6 -22.15 26.71 27.40
N THR A 7 -21.08 26.77 26.66
CA THR A 7 -20.51 25.61 26.00
C THR A 7 -20.01 24.64 27.07
N ILE A 8 -20.83 23.66 27.42
CA ILE A 8 -20.40 22.52 28.23
C ILE A 8 -19.38 21.78 27.39
N ARG A 9 -18.11 22.03 27.67
CA ARG A 9 -17.01 21.18 27.19
C ARG A 9 -17.18 19.84 27.91
N GLU A 10 -17.71 18.83 27.24
CA GLU A 10 -17.65 17.45 27.71
C GLU A 10 -16.19 17.15 28.07
N LYS A 11 -15.96 16.80 29.32
CA LYS A 11 -14.63 16.42 29.82
C LYS A 11 -14.26 15.12 29.13
N ARG A 12 -13.37 15.20 28.15
CA ARG A 12 -12.86 14.01 27.43
C ARG A 12 -12.16 13.12 28.45
N GLU A 13 -12.73 11.93 28.69
CA GLU A 13 -12.08 10.90 29.47
C GLU A 13 -11.06 10.20 28.58
N TYR A 14 -9.81 10.11 29.07
CA TYR A 14 -8.74 9.37 28.42
C TYR A 14 -8.42 8.13 29.25
N ASN A 15 -8.11 7.03 28.55
CA ASN A 15 -7.55 5.86 29.18
C ASN A 15 -6.18 6.17 29.81
N ASN A 16 -5.84 5.50 30.91
CA ASN A 16 -4.48 5.50 31.40
C ASN A 16 -3.60 4.59 30.51
N PRO A 17 -2.31 4.88 30.37
CA PRO A 17 -1.40 3.97 29.67
C PRO A 17 -1.39 2.53 30.23
N SER A 18 -1.61 2.39 31.55
CA SER A 18 -1.74 1.10 32.24
C SER A 18 -2.93 0.28 31.74
N ASP A 19 -4.06 0.92 31.36
CA ASP A 19 -5.25 0.20 30.87
C ASP A 19 -4.91 -0.68 29.66
N VAL A 20 -4.00 -0.20 28.80
CA VAL A 20 -3.52 -0.96 27.63
C VAL A 20 -2.63 -2.12 28.08
N THR A 21 -1.61 -1.81 28.91
CA THR A 21 -0.61 -2.81 29.33
C THR A 21 -1.16 -3.83 30.32
N ASP A 22 -2.20 -3.51 31.06
CA ASP A 22 -2.89 -4.46 31.95
C ASP A 22 -3.64 -5.51 31.16
N LYS A 23 -4.22 -5.12 30.01
CA LYS A 23 -4.99 -6.04 29.16
C LYS A 23 -4.16 -6.72 28.08
N TYR A 24 -3.23 -6.00 27.45
CA TYR A 24 -2.47 -6.49 26.31
C TYR A 24 -0.96 -6.47 26.57
N ASP A 25 -0.31 -7.52 26.09
CA ASP A 25 1.14 -7.60 25.99
C ASP A 25 1.55 -7.24 24.55
N LEU A 26 2.25 -6.11 24.38
CA LEU A 26 2.68 -5.61 23.08
C LEU A 26 4.06 -6.19 22.74
N GLY A 27 4.14 -6.93 21.65
CA GLY A 27 5.37 -7.48 21.12
C GLY A 27 6.22 -6.42 20.39
N GLN A 28 7.13 -6.89 19.55
CA GLN A 28 7.96 -6.01 18.72
C GLN A 28 7.15 -5.37 17.59
N ILE A 29 7.66 -4.25 17.05
CA ILE A 29 7.13 -3.60 15.86
C ILE A 29 7.29 -4.56 14.68
N VAL A 30 6.16 -4.89 14.04
CA VAL A 30 6.11 -5.74 12.84
C VAL A 30 6.31 -4.90 11.58
N LYS A 31 5.71 -3.69 11.55
CA LYS A 31 5.74 -2.79 10.40
C LYS A 31 5.55 -1.36 10.88
N SER A 32 6.24 -0.42 10.25
CA SER A 32 6.00 1.01 10.41
C SER A 32 5.35 1.55 9.16
N GLU A 33 4.20 2.22 9.30
CA GLU A 33 3.46 2.87 8.23
C GLU A 33 3.57 4.40 8.34
N GLU A 34 2.96 5.12 7.40
CA GLU A 34 3.04 6.60 7.37
C GLU A 34 2.48 7.25 8.64
N PHE A 35 1.40 6.69 9.20
CA PHE A 35 0.68 7.28 10.33
C PHE A 35 0.76 6.47 11.61
N CYS A 36 1.21 5.21 11.58
CA CYS A 36 1.20 4.33 12.74
C CYS A 36 2.32 3.30 12.74
N GLU A 37 2.56 2.75 13.92
CA GLU A 37 3.37 1.55 14.14
C GLU A 37 2.44 0.35 14.37
N ILE A 38 2.79 -0.79 13.78
CA ILE A 38 2.02 -2.03 13.88
C ILE A 38 2.77 -3.02 14.75
N PHE A 39 2.09 -3.56 15.75
CA PHE A 39 2.59 -4.55 16.69
C PHE A 39 1.75 -5.82 16.64
N ARG A 40 2.34 -6.94 17.00
CA ARG A 40 1.58 -8.08 17.50
C ARG A 40 1.26 -7.85 18.97
N ALA A 41 0.01 -8.09 19.33
CA ALA A 41 -0.46 -7.94 20.70
C ALA A 41 -1.09 -9.23 21.18
N LYS A 42 -0.86 -9.59 22.44
CA LYS A 42 -1.45 -10.76 23.10
C LYS A 42 -2.37 -10.29 24.20
N ASP A 43 -3.63 -10.68 24.16
CA ASP A 43 -4.56 -10.48 25.28
C ASP A 43 -4.14 -11.39 26.44
N LYS A 44 -3.89 -10.80 27.59
CA LYS A 44 -3.36 -11.50 28.77
C LYS A 44 -4.36 -12.45 29.43
N THR A 45 -5.65 -12.20 29.22
CA THR A 45 -6.73 -13.03 29.77
C THR A 45 -7.07 -14.19 28.85
N THR A 46 -7.32 -13.90 27.57
CA THR A 46 -7.76 -14.91 26.61
C THR A 46 -6.60 -15.61 25.90
N MET A 47 -5.40 -15.11 26.05
CA MET A 47 -4.17 -15.55 25.37
C MET A 47 -4.25 -15.45 23.83
N LYS A 48 -5.28 -14.81 23.28
CA LYS A 48 -5.45 -14.60 21.85
C LYS A 48 -4.51 -13.53 21.32
N MET A 49 -4.09 -13.72 20.07
CA MET A 49 -3.24 -12.77 19.39
C MET A 49 -4.06 -11.80 18.54
N TYR A 50 -3.63 -10.55 18.51
CA TYR A 50 -4.23 -9.44 17.78
C TYR A 50 -3.17 -8.62 17.05
N THR A 51 -3.61 -7.80 16.11
CA THR A 51 -2.79 -6.73 15.53
C THR A 51 -3.11 -5.44 16.28
N CYS A 52 -2.09 -4.72 16.74
CA CYS A 52 -2.24 -3.41 17.36
C CYS A 52 -1.66 -2.34 16.46
N LYS A 53 -2.48 -1.38 16.02
CA LYS A 53 -2.05 -0.14 15.37
C LYS A 53 -1.92 0.95 16.42
N LYS A 54 -0.73 1.53 16.54
CA LYS A 54 -0.41 2.59 17.50
C LYS A 54 -0.13 3.89 16.78
N PHE A 55 -0.89 4.94 17.07
CA PHE A 55 -0.75 6.28 16.48
C PHE A 55 -0.27 7.26 17.55
N LEU A 56 0.79 8.01 17.26
CA LEU A 56 1.34 9.00 18.18
C LEU A 56 0.72 10.37 17.91
N LYS A 57 -0.01 10.93 18.87
CA LYS A 57 -0.70 12.23 18.72
C LYS A 57 0.25 13.41 18.49
N LYS A 58 1.53 13.28 18.93
CA LYS A 58 2.60 14.27 18.70
C LYS A 58 2.97 14.42 17.23
N ASP A 59 2.75 13.37 16.41
CA ASP A 59 3.13 13.36 14.99
C ASP A 59 2.20 14.20 14.09
N GLY A 60 1.28 14.93 14.72
CA GLY A 60 0.57 16.01 14.09
C GLY A 60 -0.93 15.78 13.85
N ARG A 61 -1.52 16.75 13.15
CA ARG A 61 -2.98 16.78 12.91
C ARG A 61 -3.42 15.65 11.97
N LYS A 62 -2.60 15.33 10.96
CA LYS A 62 -2.91 14.28 9.97
C LYS A 62 -3.02 12.92 10.64
N VAL A 63 -2.06 12.56 11.51
CA VAL A 63 -2.04 11.30 12.26
C VAL A 63 -3.28 11.18 13.16
N ARG A 64 -3.63 12.25 13.88
CA ARG A 64 -4.84 12.25 14.72
C ARG A 64 -6.12 12.10 13.91
N LYS A 65 -6.18 12.71 12.70
CA LYS A 65 -7.32 12.56 11.79
C LYS A 65 -7.43 11.13 11.28
N ALA A 66 -6.32 10.55 10.83
CA ALA A 66 -6.24 9.16 10.34
C ALA A 66 -6.74 8.16 11.40
N ALA A 67 -6.19 8.22 12.62
CA ALA A 67 -6.59 7.34 13.72
C ALA A 67 -8.09 7.44 14.04
N LYS A 68 -8.61 8.66 14.20
CA LYS A 68 -10.03 8.87 14.52
C LYS A 68 -10.96 8.39 13.41
N ASN A 69 -10.57 8.61 12.16
CA ASN A 69 -11.33 8.18 11.01
C ASN A 69 -11.39 6.64 10.96
N GLU A 70 -10.25 5.98 11.10
CA GLU A 70 -10.18 4.51 11.09
C GLU A 70 -11.01 3.91 12.23
N ILE A 71 -10.93 4.47 13.45
CA ILE A 71 -11.76 4.05 14.59
C ILE A 71 -13.25 4.21 14.29
N LEU A 72 -13.65 5.37 13.75
CA LEU A 72 -15.07 5.66 13.47
C LEU A 72 -15.62 4.65 12.47
N ILE A 73 -14.94 4.45 11.36
CA ILE A 73 -15.37 3.54 10.29
C ILE A 73 -15.40 2.09 10.79
N LEU A 74 -14.32 1.62 11.42
CA LEU A 74 -14.24 0.23 11.87
C LEU A 74 -15.22 -0.13 13.00
N LYS A 75 -15.70 0.85 13.75
CA LYS A 75 -16.80 0.64 14.71
C LYS A 75 -18.16 0.42 14.05
N MET A 76 -18.33 0.91 12.81
CA MET A 76 -19.60 0.82 12.07
C MET A 76 -19.71 -0.45 11.23
N VAL A 77 -18.57 -1.08 10.86
CA VAL A 77 -18.52 -2.16 9.88
C VAL A 77 -18.32 -3.53 10.53
N LYS A 78 -19.05 -4.52 10.00
CA LYS A 78 -18.90 -5.93 10.38
C LYS A 78 -19.13 -6.81 9.16
N HIS A 79 -18.07 -7.36 8.61
CA HIS A 79 -18.14 -8.18 7.40
C HIS A 79 -17.04 -9.26 7.42
N PRO A 80 -17.28 -10.48 6.91
CA PRO A 80 -16.28 -11.57 6.93
C PRO A 80 -14.98 -11.22 6.19
N ASN A 81 -15.06 -10.35 5.17
CA ASN A 81 -13.90 -9.92 4.37
C ASN A 81 -13.38 -8.51 4.76
N ILE A 82 -13.69 -8.04 5.96
CA ILE A 82 -13.12 -6.82 6.53
C ILE A 82 -12.48 -7.16 7.88
N LEU A 83 -11.25 -6.70 8.10
CA LEU A 83 -10.54 -6.93 9.36
C LEU A 83 -11.25 -6.22 10.51
N GLN A 84 -11.68 -6.98 11.52
CA GLN A 84 -12.55 -6.47 12.58
C GLN A 84 -11.79 -5.73 13.66
N LEU A 85 -12.35 -4.61 14.10
CA LEU A 85 -11.91 -3.88 15.30
C LEU A 85 -12.39 -4.62 16.55
N VAL A 86 -11.47 -4.93 17.44
CA VAL A 86 -11.71 -5.67 18.70
C VAL A 86 -11.76 -4.71 19.88
N ASP A 87 -10.82 -3.75 19.93
CA ASP A 87 -10.71 -2.84 21.05
C ASP A 87 -10.05 -1.52 20.65
N VAL A 88 -10.30 -0.46 21.42
CA VAL A 88 -9.70 0.86 21.21
C VAL A 88 -9.38 1.49 22.54
N PHE A 89 -8.15 2.03 22.65
CA PHE A 89 -7.76 2.88 23.78
C PHE A 89 -7.28 4.22 23.26
N GLU A 90 -7.78 5.29 23.86
CA GLU A 90 -7.33 6.65 23.60
C GLU A 90 -6.68 7.21 24.87
N THR A 91 -5.36 7.30 24.89
CA THR A 91 -4.60 7.98 25.95
C THR A 91 -4.40 9.47 25.61
N LYS A 92 -3.86 10.26 26.53
CA LYS A 92 -3.49 11.65 26.26
C LYS A 92 -2.50 11.78 25.10
N LYS A 93 -1.62 10.79 24.88
CA LYS A 93 -0.51 10.85 23.92
C LYS A 93 -0.72 9.99 22.67
N GLU A 94 -1.57 8.94 22.73
CA GLU A 94 -1.62 7.87 21.74
C GLU A 94 -3.05 7.38 21.48
N TYR A 95 -3.25 6.76 20.31
CA TYR A 95 -4.38 5.87 20.04
C TYR A 95 -3.83 4.45 19.84
N PHE A 96 -4.52 3.47 20.39
CA PHE A 96 -4.28 2.04 20.19
C PHE A 96 -5.53 1.41 19.61
N LEU A 97 -5.42 0.79 18.44
CA LEU A 97 -6.48 0.04 17.80
C LEU A 97 -6.08 -1.43 17.80
N PHE A 98 -6.86 -2.28 18.42
CA PHE A 98 -6.68 -3.72 18.40
C PHE A 98 -7.62 -4.33 17.39
N LEU A 99 -7.05 -5.01 16.40
CA LEU A 99 -7.72 -5.64 15.28
C LEU A 99 -7.52 -7.15 15.35
N GLU A 100 -8.41 -7.91 14.71
CA GLU A 100 -8.15 -9.32 14.44
C GLU A 100 -6.77 -9.49 13.82
N LEU A 101 -6.11 -10.61 14.13
CA LEU A 101 -4.83 -10.94 13.53
C LEU A 101 -5.06 -11.78 12.26
N ALA A 102 -4.80 -11.20 11.11
CA ALA A 102 -4.60 -11.94 9.89
C ALA A 102 -3.16 -12.50 9.88
N THR A 103 -3.03 -13.82 9.75
CA THR A 103 -1.74 -14.53 9.76
C THR A 103 -1.31 -15.02 8.39
N GLY A 104 -2.16 -14.83 7.38
CA GLY A 104 -1.85 -15.07 5.98
C GLY A 104 -0.89 -14.01 5.43
N ARG A 105 -0.57 -14.14 4.16
CA ARG A 105 0.27 -13.16 3.44
C ARG A 105 -0.60 -12.14 2.74
N GLU A 106 0.00 -11.03 2.32
CA GLU A 106 -0.58 -10.15 1.31
C GLU A 106 -0.88 -10.98 0.05
N VAL A 107 -1.95 -10.64 -0.67
CA VAL A 107 -2.37 -11.41 -1.87
C VAL A 107 -1.23 -11.50 -2.87
N PHE A 108 -0.49 -10.43 -3.06
CA PHE A 108 0.66 -10.40 -3.96
C PHE A 108 1.76 -11.40 -3.56
N ASP A 109 2.20 -11.39 -2.30
CA ASP A 109 3.23 -12.33 -1.82
C ASP A 109 2.77 -13.79 -1.95
N TRP A 110 1.46 -14.02 -1.81
CA TRP A 110 0.88 -15.35 -1.99
C TRP A 110 0.95 -15.79 -3.46
N ILE A 111 0.60 -14.89 -4.40
CA ILE A 111 0.66 -15.18 -5.85
C ILE A 111 2.08 -15.55 -6.27
N LEU A 112 3.09 -14.83 -5.79
CA LEU A 112 4.50 -15.09 -6.09
C LEU A 112 4.95 -16.50 -5.68
N ASP A 113 4.45 -16.98 -4.54
CA ASP A 113 4.83 -18.29 -4.00
C ASP A 113 4.10 -19.47 -4.68
N GLN A 114 3.02 -19.22 -5.41
CA GLN A 114 2.29 -20.30 -6.10
C GLN A 114 3.05 -20.77 -7.35
N GLY A 115 3.01 -22.07 -7.65
CA GLY A 115 3.50 -22.60 -8.92
C GLY A 115 2.58 -22.33 -10.12
N TYR A 116 1.34 -21.94 -9.84
CA TYR A 116 0.27 -21.74 -10.79
C TYR A 116 -0.67 -20.65 -10.30
N TYR A 117 -1.12 -19.77 -11.19
CA TYR A 117 -2.11 -18.74 -10.92
C TYR A 117 -2.95 -18.45 -12.17
N SER A 118 -4.27 -18.39 -12.02
CA SER A 118 -5.22 -18.25 -13.12
C SER A 118 -6.16 -17.07 -12.92
N GLU A 119 -6.90 -16.71 -13.98
CA GLU A 119 -8.00 -15.74 -13.85
C GLU A 119 -9.08 -16.22 -12.88
N ARG A 120 -9.31 -17.54 -12.78
CA ARG A 120 -10.27 -18.10 -11.81
C ARG A 120 -9.83 -17.85 -10.37
N ASP A 121 -8.53 -17.94 -10.08
CA ASP A 121 -7.99 -17.59 -8.77
C ASP A 121 -8.20 -16.10 -8.49
N THR A 122 -7.88 -15.25 -9.47
CA THR A 122 -8.11 -13.79 -9.41
C THR A 122 -9.59 -13.47 -9.20
N SER A 123 -10.48 -14.09 -9.98
CA SER A 123 -11.94 -13.91 -9.86
C SER A 123 -12.45 -14.22 -8.46
N ASN A 124 -11.96 -15.32 -7.84
CA ASN A 124 -12.32 -15.67 -6.46
C ASN A 124 -11.85 -14.63 -5.42
N VAL A 125 -10.67 -14.03 -5.63
CA VAL A 125 -10.18 -12.93 -4.78
C VAL A 125 -11.04 -11.70 -4.98
N ILE A 126 -11.23 -11.26 -6.23
CA ILE A 126 -11.98 -10.05 -6.58
C ILE A 126 -13.44 -10.16 -6.13
N ARG A 127 -14.09 -11.34 -6.24
CA ARG A 127 -15.44 -11.55 -5.73
C ARG A 127 -15.55 -11.22 -4.25
N GLN A 128 -14.61 -11.69 -3.42
CA GLN A 128 -14.61 -11.41 -1.99
C GLN A 128 -14.38 -9.92 -1.69
N VAL A 129 -13.53 -9.25 -2.47
CA VAL A 129 -13.31 -7.80 -2.37
C VAL A 129 -14.58 -7.05 -2.75
N LEU A 130 -15.25 -7.43 -3.85
CA LEU A 130 -16.49 -6.80 -4.30
C LEU A 130 -17.62 -6.99 -3.28
N GLU A 131 -17.74 -8.17 -2.64
CA GLU A 131 -18.72 -8.42 -1.57
C GLU A 131 -18.51 -7.45 -0.37
N ALA A 132 -17.24 -7.24 0.02
CA ALA A 132 -16.91 -6.28 1.08
C ALA A 132 -17.18 -4.84 0.64
N VAL A 133 -16.83 -4.48 -0.60
CA VAL A 133 -17.05 -3.12 -1.15
C VAL A 133 -18.54 -2.83 -1.28
N ALA A 134 -19.36 -3.78 -1.79
CA ALA A 134 -20.82 -3.64 -1.86
C ALA A 134 -21.42 -3.42 -0.47
N TYR A 135 -20.96 -4.16 0.55
CA TYR A 135 -21.36 -3.95 1.92
C TYR A 135 -20.98 -2.54 2.43
N LEU A 136 -19.75 -2.08 2.19
CA LEU A 136 -19.33 -0.73 2.58
C LEU A 136 -20.18 0.34 1.88
N HIS A 137 -20.45 0.19 0.58
CA HIS A 137 -21.26 1.12 -0.20
C HIS A 137 -22.72 1.15 0.31
N SER A 138 -23.28 0.02 0.76
CA SER A 138 -24.62 -0.02 1.38
C SER A 138 -24.70 0.79 2.69
N LEU A 139 -23.57 1.03 3.35
CA LEU A 139 -23.42 1.88 4.52
C LEU A 139 -22.96 3.31 4.17
N HIS A 140 -22.92 3.66 2.88
CA HIS A 140 -22.38 4.93 2.38
C HIS A 140 -20.92 5.15 2.76
N ILE A 141 -20.13 4.09 2.89
CA ILE A 141 -18.70 4.13 3.18
C ILE A 141 -17.92 3.82 1.92
N VAL A 142 -16.96 4.68 1.57
CA VAL A 142 -16.01 4.48 0.49
C VAL A 142 -14.62 4.26 1.09
N HIS A 143 -13.94 3.18 0.70
CA HIS A 143 -12.65 2.78 1.28
C HIS A 143 -11.51 3.71 0.87
N ARG A 144 -11.40 4.04 -0.40
CA ARG A 144 -10.45 4.99 -1.02
C ARG A 144 -8.96 4.63 -0.93
N ASN A 145 -8.62 3.43 -0.47
CA ASN A 145 -7.23 2.95 -0.35
C ASN A 145 -7.16 1.44 -0.66
N LEU A 146 -7.98 0.96 -1.60
CA LEU A 146 -7.89 -0.43 -2.06
C LEU A 146 -6.63 -0.59 -2.90
N LYS A 147 -5.79 -1.52 -2.50
CA LYS A 147 -4.54 -1.90 -3.15
C LYS A 147 -4.11 -3.27 -2.65
N LEU A 148 -3.24 -3.96 -3.39
CA LEU A 148 -2.81 -5.33 -3.09
C LEU A 148 -2.25 -5.49 -1.68
N GLU A 149 -1.50 -4.50 -1.18
CA GLU A 149 -0.93 -4.53 0.17
C GLU A 149 -1.99 -4.48 1.29
N ASN A 150 -3.21 -4.02 0.97
CA ASN A 150 -4.33 -3.96 1.91
C ASN A 150 -5.30 -5.14 1.76
N LEU A 151 -5.00 -6.07 0.84
CA LEU A 151 -5.70 -7.34 0.67
C LEU A 151 -4.86 -8.45 1.26
N VAL A 152 -5.31 -9.04 2.36
CA VAL A 152 -4.53 -10.01 3.12
C VAL A 152 -5.33 -11.30 3.29
N TYR A 153 -4.68 -12.45 3.12
CA TYR A 153 -5.28 -13.72 3.50
C TYR A 153 -5.42 -13.81 5.02
N TYR A 154 -6.59 -14.22 5.51
CA TYR A 154 -6.86 -14.29 6.94
C TYR A 154 -5.94 -15.29 7.66
N ASN A 155 -5.63 -16.40 6.99
CA ASN A 155 -4.68 -17.42 7.49
C ASN A 155 -3.86 -18.01 6.32
N ARG A 156 -2.98 -18.96 6.62
CA ARG A 156 -2.09 -19.59 5.63
C ARG A 156 -2.68 -20.82 4.92
N LEU A 157 -3.97 -21.10 5.09
CA LEU A 157 -4.63 -22.22 4.44
C LEU A 157 -4.92 -21.90 2.97
N LYS A 158 -4.91 -22.93 2.11
CA LYS A 158 -5.09 -22.81 0.65
C LYS A 158 -6.37 -22.05 0.25
N HIS A 159 -7.45 -22.19 1.02
CA HIS A 159 -8.74 -21.56 0.76
C HIS A 159 -9.09 -20.51 1.82
N SER A 160 -8.09 -19.80 2.32
CA SER A 160 -8.31 -18.73 3.26
C SER A 160 -9.11 -17.59 2.63
N LYS A 161 -10.00 -17.00 3.42
CA LYS A 161 -10.71 -15.79 2.99
C LYS A 161 -9.74 -14.62 2.89
N ILE A 162 -10.07 -13.68 2.01
CA ILE A 162 -9.42 -12.37 1.92
C ILE A 162 -10.06 -11.43 2.95
N VAL A 163 -9.26 -10.59 3.58
CA VAL A 163 -9.71 -9.48 4.43
C VAL A 163 -9.10 -8.17 3.96
N ILE A 164 -9.94 -7.15 3.86
CA ILE A 164 -9.53 -5.78 3.57
C ILE A 164 -9.08 -5.13 4.86
N SER A 165 -7.96 -4.42 4.81
CA SER A 165 -7.37 -3.68 5.92
C SER A 165 -7.17 -2.20 5.55
N ASP A 166 -6.77 -1.40 6.54
CA ASP A 166 -6.34 -0.02 6.38
C ASP A 166 -7.43 0.97 5.93
N PHE A 167 -8.27 1.35 6.89
CA PHE A 167 -9.41 2.26 6.69
C PHE A 167 -9.11 3.74 7.01
N HIS A 168 -7.85 4.13 7.14
CA HIS A 168 -7.50 5.51 7.55
C HIS A 168 -7.95 6.58 6.54
N LEU A 169 -8.09 6.24 5.25
CA LEU A 169 -8.62 7.10 4.19
C LEU A 169 -10.11 6.90 3.91
N ALA A 170 -10.74 5.88 4.50
CA ALA A 170 -12.16 5.61 4.27
C ALA A 170 -13.03 6.81 4.67
N LYS A 171 -14.14 7.02 3.98
CA LYS A 171 -15.00 8.17 4.19
C LYS A 171 -16.47 7.75 4.19
N LEU A 172 -17.23 8.29 5.13
CA LEU A 172 -18.69 8.26 5.09
C LEU A 172 -19.15 9.37 4.14
N GLU A 173 -19.80 9.00 3.05
CA GLU A 173 -20.15 9.95 1.98
C GLU A 173 -21.59 9.75 1.54
N ASN A 174 -22.35 10.83 1.61
CA ASN A 174 -23.74 10.90 1.14
C ASN A 174 -23.85 11.67 -0.19
N GLY A 175 -22.72 11.89 -0.89
CA GLY A 175 -22.67 12.66 -2.12
C GLY A 175 -21.34 12.56 -2.83
N LEU A 176 -21.08 13.47 -3.75
CA LEU A 176 -19.90 13.48 -4.60
C LEU A 176 -18.60 13.63 -3.76
N ILE A 177 -17.67 12.72 -3.96
CA ILE A 177 -16.33 12.80 -3.35
C ILE A 177 -15.49 13.80 -4.16
N LYS A 178 -15.06 14.89 -3.50
CA LYS A 178 -14.30 15.96 -4.16
C LYS A 178 -12.80 15.90 -3.88
N ASP A 179 -12.38 15.18 -2.84
CA ASP A 179 -10.97 15.11 -2.44
C ASP A 179 -10.28 13.97 -3.18
N PRO A 180 -9.23 14.22 -3.99
CA PRO A 180 -8.42 13.16 -4.58
C PRO A 180 -7.71 12.39 -3.46
N CYS A 181 -7.69 11.07 -3.57
CA CYS A 181 -7.06 10.21 -2.59
C CYS A 181 -6.72 8.84 -3.20
N GLY A 182 -5.89 8.08 -2.51
CA GLY A 182 -5.38 6.80 -2.95
C GLY A 182 -4.01 6.92 -3.62
N THR A 183 -3.56 5.81 -4.17
CA THR A 183 -2.31 5.71 -4.90
C THR A 183 -2.65 5.33 -6.34
N PRO A 184 -2.54 6.26 -7.29
CA PRO A 184 -3.02 6.05 -8.67
C PRO A 184 -2.34 4.89 -9.39
N GLU A 185 -1.15 4.49 -8.95
CA GLU A 185 -0.34 3.44 -9.57
C GLU A 185 -0.89 2.01 -9.38
N TYR A 186 -1.96 1.81 -8.60
CA TYR A 186 -2.46 0.47 -8.24
C TYR A 186 -3.66 -0.03 -9.07
N LEU A 187 -3.89 0.52 -10.26
CA LEU A 187 -5.06 0.19 -11.08
C LEU A 187 -4.86 -1.01 -12.03
N GLY A 188 -3.76 -1.78 -11.92
CA GLY A 188 -3.41 -2.78 -12.92
C GLY A 188 -3.23 -4.22 -12.41
N GLU A 189 -4.12 -4.71 -11.54
CA GLU A 189 -3.90 -5.98 -10.83
C GLU A 189 -3.99 -7.26 -11.69
N LEU A 190 -4.75 -7.25 -12.79
CA LEU A 190 -4.96 -8.44 -13.64
C LEU A 190 -3.80 -8.73 -14.60
N SER A 191 -3.17 -7.70 -15.14
CA SER A 191 -2.04 -7.82 -16.06
C SER A 191 -0.70 -7.55 -15.39
N GLY A 192 -0.74 -6.99 -14.16
CA GLY A 192 0.43 -6.45 -13.50
C GLY A 192 0.89 -5.10 -14.05
N ASN A 193 0.24 -4.58 -15.10
CA ASN A 193 0.55 -3.29 -15.71
C ASN A 193 -0.60 -2.31 -15.46
N PRO A 194 -0.35 -1.13 -14.83
CA PRO A 194 -1.38 -0.13 -14.62
C PRO A 194 -1.94 0.38 -15.96
N PRO A 195 -3.27 0.42 -16.15
CA PRO A 195 -3.88 0.71 -17.45
C PRO A 195 -3.66 2.15 -17.95
N PHE A 196 -3.36 3.08 -17.07
CA PHE A 196 -3.07 4.49 -17.41
C PHE A 196 -1.58 4.81 -17.38
N TYR A 197 -0.72 3.78 -17.27
CA TYR A 197 0.72 3.96 -17.21
C TYR A 197 1.30 4.12 -18.61
N ASP A 198 2.19 5.09 -18.78
CA ASP A 198 2.93 5.33 -20.01
C ASP A 198 4.42 5.44 -19.68
N GLU A 199 5.24 4.61 -20.34
CA GLU A 199 6.71 4.65 -20.15
C GLU A 199 7.30 6.00 -20.57
N SER A 200 6.68 6.70 -21.51
CA SER A 200 7.10 8.03 -21.97
C SER A 200 6.90 9.14 -20.93
N ASP A 201 6.00 8.95 -19.97
CA ASP A 201 5.75 9.91 -18.89
C ASP A 201 6.79 9.78 -17.74
N GLU A 202 7.71 8.79 -17.79
CA GLU A 202 8.70 8.55 -16.70
C GLU A 202 9.73 9.69 -16.57
N ASP A 203 10.05 10.38 -17.65
CA ASP A 203 11.05 11.46 -17.65
C ASP A 203 10.49 12.80 -17.17
N ASP A 204 9.16 12.94 -17.10
CA ASP A 204 8.48 14.19 -16.68
C ASP A 204 7.89 14.08 -15.27
N TYR A 205 8.76 14.09 -14.26
CA TYR A 205 8.39 13.98 -12.85
C TYR A 205 7.44 15.08 -12.34
N GLU A 206 7.47 16.29 -12.96
CA GLU A 206 6.63 17.40 -12.52
C GLU A 206 5.19 17.29 -13.02
N ASN A 207 4.97 16.67 -14.17
CA ASN A 207 3.67 16.55 -14.80
C ASN A 207 3.08 15.14 -14.76
N HIS A 208 3.86 14.14 -14.31
CA HIS A 208 3.43 12.73 -14.24
C HIS A 208 2.05 12.56 -13.59
N ASP A 209 1.86 13.10 -12.38
CA ASP A 209 0.57 13.00 -11.69
C ASP A 209 -0.56 13.72 -12.46
N LYS A 210 -0.27 14.85 -13.10
CA LYS A 210 -1.25 15.61 -13.90
C LYS A 210 -1.66 14.85 -15.16
N ASN A 211 -0.68 14.26 -15.87
CA ASN A 211 -0.93 13.46 -17.05
C ASN A 211 -1.74 12.22 -16.72
N LEU A 212 -1.38 11.52 -15.65
CA LEU A 212 -2.13 10.37 -15.15
C LEU A 212 -3.58 10.74 -14.82
N PHE A 213 -3.82 11.81 -14.07
CA PHE A 213 -5.19 12.27 -13.79
C PHE A 213 -5.94 12.68 -15.04
N ARG A 214 -5.28 13.29 -16.04
CA ARG A 214 -5.91 13.63 -17.31
C ARG A 214 -6.36 12.38 -18.08
N LYS A 215 -5.51 11.34 -18.17
CA LYS A 215 -5.84 10.05 -18.79
C LYS A 215 -7.02 9.37 -18.05
N ILE A 216 -6.99 9.35 -16.72
CA ILE A 216 -8.09 8.80 -15.91
C ILE A 216 -9.42 9.52 -16.19
N LEU A 217 -9.41 10.85 -16.24
CA LEU A 217 -10.62 11.65 -16.48
C LEU A 217 -11.13 11.53 -17.92
N ALA A 218 -10.23 11.28 -18.87
CA ALA A 218 -10.60 11.03 -20.27
C ALA A 218 -11.05 9.59 -20.53
N GLY A 219 -10.79 8.66 -19.60
CA GLY A 219 -10.97 7.24 -19.87
C GLY A 219 -9.99 6.72 -20.93
N ASP A 220 -8.84 7.39 -21.05
CA ASP A 220 -7.82 7.13 -22.06
C ASP A 220 -6.87 6.03 -21.57
N TYR A 221 -7.24 4.78 -21.82
CA TYR A 221 -6.45 3.60 -21.50
C TYR A 221 -6.60 2.54 -22.60
N GLU A 222 -5.61 1.67 -22.71
CA GLU A 222 -5.60 0.54 -23.62
C GLU A 222 -5.26 -0.77 -22.88
N PHE A 223 -5.67 -1.89 -23.48
CA PHE A 223 -5.26 -3.22 -23.04
C PHE A 223 -4.03 -3.65 -23.85
N ASP A 224 -2.87 -3.12 -23.46
CA ASP A 224 -1.62 -3.21 -24.20
C ASP A 224 -1.11 -4.64 -24.40
N SER A 225 -0.65 -4.94 -25.63
CA SER A 225 0.16 -6.11 -25.92
C SER A 225 1.60 -5.93 -25.38
N PRO A 226 2.26 -6.99 -24.89
CA PRO A 226 1.77 -8.36 -24.73
C PRO A 226 1.06 -8.63 -23.39
N TYR A 227 0.86 -7.62 -22.54
CA TYR A 227 0.44 -7.78 -21.14
C TYR A 227 -0.98 -8.30 -20.99
N TRP A 228 -1.86 -7.93 -21.93
CA TRP A 228 -3.27 -8.28 -21.91
C TRP A 228 -3.67 -9.35 -22.92
N ASP A 229 -2.72 -9.86 -23.73
CA ASP A 229 -3.02 -10.82 -24.81
C ASP A 229 -3.59 -12.15 -24.29
N GLU A 230 -3.14 -12.57 -23.11
CA GLU A 230 -3.58 -13.82 -22.48
C GLU A 230 -4.78 -13.66 -21.55
N ILE A 231 -5.27 -12.45 -21.37
CA ILE A 231 -6.41 -12.15 -20.51
C ILE A 231 -7.70 -12.24 -21.33
N SER A 232 -8.71 -12.92 -20.77
CA SER A 232 -9.98 -13.15 -21.44
C SER A 232 -10.75 -11.85 -21.73
N ASP A 233 -11.56 -11.86 -22.80
CA ASP A 233 -12.43 -10.74 -23.13
C ASP A 233 -13.48 -10.46 -22.05
N SER A 234 -13.91 -11.50 -21.34
CA SER A 234 -14.80 -11.35 -20.19
C SER A 234 -14.14 -10.59 -19.04
N ALA A 235 -12.86 -10.85 -18.76
CA ALA A 235 -12.09 -10.07 -17.78
C ALA A 235 -11.92 -8.61 -18.21
N LYS A 236 -11.54 -8.38 -19.48
CA LYS A 236 -11.41 -7.04 -20.05
C LYS A 236 -12.73 -6.26 -20.00
N SER A 237 -13.85 -6.93 -20.29
CA SER A 237 -15.20 -6.35 -20.18
C SER A 237 -15.49 -5.89 -18.74
N LEU A 238 -15.22 -6.71 -17.74
CA LEU A 238 -15.41 -6.31 -16.34
C LEU A 238 -14.56 -5.11 -15.96
N VAL A 239 -13.28 -5.12 -16.32
CA VAL A 239 -12.36 -4.01 -16.03
C VAL A 239 -12.85 -2.73 -16.70
N ALA A 240 -13.18 -2.76 -18.00
CA ALA A 240 -13.68 -1.60 -18.74
C ALA A 240 -14.94 -1.00 -18.10
N ARG A 241 -15.91 -1.85 -17.68
CA ARG A 241 -17.13 -1.39 -17.04
C ARG A 241 -16.94 -0.86 -15.61
N LEU A 242 -15.90 -1.32 -14.90
CA LEU A 242 -15.53 -0.76 -13.59
C LEU A 242 -14.75 0.55 -13.71
N MET A 243 -14.04 0.75 -14.83
CA MET A 243 -13.26 1.96 -15.13
C MET A 243 -14.05 3.01 -15.93
N GLU A 244 -15.34 2.77 -16.20
CA GLU A 244 -16.21 3.72 -16.88
C GLU A 244 -16.17 5.10 -16.21
N VAL A 245 -15.93 6.15 -17.01
CA VAL A 245 -15.77 7.53 -16.49
C VAL A 245 -17.12 8.06 -16.02
N ASP A 246 -18.18 7.79 -16.77
CA ASP A 246 -19.53 8.16 -16.38
C ASP A 246 -19.96 7.30 -15.17
N GLN A 247 -20.12 7.95 -14.04
CA GLN A 247 -20.50 7.29 -12.78
C GLN A 247 -21.86 6.58 -12.84
N ASP A 248 -22.79 7.07 -13.67
CA ASP A 248 -24.13 6.51 -13.78
C ASP A 248 -24.13 5.27 -14.72
N GLN A 249 -23.10 5.11 -15.56
CA GLN A 249 -22.87 3.95 -16.41
C GLN A 249 -21.90 2.95 -15.80
N ARG A 250 -21.08 3.39 -14.82
CA ARG A 250 -20.10 2.54 -14.14
C ARG A 250 -20.78 1.47 -13.33
N LEU A 251 -20.29 0.20 -13.45
CA LEU A 251 -20.79 -0.90 -12.62
C LEU A 251 -20.65 -0.58 -11.13
N THR A 252 -21.75 -0.78 -10.40
CA THR A 252 -21.69 -0.87 -8.95
C THR A 252 -21.00 -2.16 -8.53
N ALA A 253 -20.48 -2.21 -7.30
CA ALA A 253 -19.88 -3.44 -6.77
C ALA A 253 -20.86 -4.61 -6.76
N GLN A 254 -22.17 -4.36 -6.52
CA GLN A 254 -23.21 -5.38 -6.53
C GLN A 254 -23.47 -5.93 -7.94
N GLU A 255 -23.47 -5.10 -8.95
CA GLU A 255 -23.58 -5.53 -10.36
C GLU A 255 -22.35 -6.28 -10.82
N ALA A 256 -21.15 -5.84 -10.41
CA ALA A 256 -19.89 -6.48 -10.73
C ALA A 256 -19.81 -7.93 -10.19
N ILE A 257 -20.39 -8.22 -9.01
CA ILE A 257 -20.48 -9.58 -8.47
C ILE A 257 -21.26 -10.50 -9.41
N ASN A 258 -22.28 -9.97 -10.11
CA ASN A 258 -23.11 -10.73 -11.04
C ASN A 258 -22.52 -10.82 -12.46
N HIS A 259 -21.40 -10.15 -12.72
CA HIS A 259 -20.74 -10.25 -14.02
C HIS A 259 -20.27 -11.69 -14.29
N GLU A 260 -20.37 -12.16 -15.53
CA GLU A 260 -20.06 -13.55 -15.92
C GLU A 260 -18.63 -14.00 -15.55
N TRP A 261 -17.67 -13.10 -15.56
CA TRP A 261 -16.31 -13.40 -15.14
C TRP A 261 -16.20 -13.69 -13.64
N ILE A 262 -17.07 -13.10 -12.81
CA ILE A 262 -17.12 -13.35 -11.36
C ILE A 262 -18.02 -14.53 -11.03
N SER A 263 -19.26 -14.55 -11.54
CA SER A 263 -20.31 -15.52 -11.15
C SER A 263 -20.54 -16.61 -12.18
N GLY A 264 -20.22 -16.36 -13.44
CA GLY A 264 -20.63 -17.20 -14.58
C GLY A 264 -19.64 -18.28 -14.98
N GLY A 265 -18.48 -18.40 -14.34
CA GLY A 265 -17.46 -19.38 -14.70
C GLY A 265 -16.70 -19.04 -15.99
N ALA A 266 -16.83 -17.83 -16.52
CA ALA A 266 -16.09 -17.36 -17.71
C ALA A 266 -14.59 -17.08 -17.42
N ALA A 267 -14.19 -17.01 -16.15
CA ALA A 267 -12.79 -16.85 -15.78
C ALA A 267 -11.96 -18.07 -16.19
N SER A 268 -10.90 -17.82 -16.95
CA SER A 268 -10.03 -18.86 -17.52
C SER A 268 -9.22 -19.58 -16.44
N ASP A 269 -9.01 -20.90 -16.65
CA ASP A 269 -8.08 -21.71 -15.83
C ASP A 269 -6.65 -21.68 -16.38
N LYS A 270 -6.37 -20.94 -17.48
CA LYS A 270 -5.03 -20.80 -18.02
C LYS A 270 -4.07 -20.21 -17.00
N ASN A 271 -2.85 -20.75 -16.93
CA ASN A 271 -1.81 -20.19 -16.07
C ASN A 271 -1.30 -18.86 -16.64
N ILE A 272 -1.53 -17.78 -15.93
CA ILE A 272 -1.08 -16.43 -16.28
C ILE A 272 0.04 -15.93 -15.37
N LYS A 273 0.54 -16.79 -14.46
CA LYS A 273 1.47 -16.41 -13.39
C LYS A 273 2.71 -15.71 -13.91
N GLU A 274 3.39 -16.28 -14.91
CA GLU A 274 4.68 -15.76 -15.36
C GLU A 274 4.58 -14.31 -15.85
N ASN A 275 3.57 -14.03 -16.67
CA ASN A 275 3.35 -12.69 -17.20
C ASN A 275 2.94 -11.68 -16.11
N VAL A 276 1.98 -12.09 -15.26
CA VAL A 276 1.48 -11.25 -14.16
C VAL A 276 2.58 -10.97 -13.14
N CYS A 277 3.31 -12.00 -12.69
CA CYS A 277 4.35 -11.82 -11.68
C CYS A 277 5.50 -10.95 -12.17
N ALA A 278 5.98 -11.13 -13.40
CA ALA A 278 7.06 -10.33 -13.96
C ALA A 278 6.72 -8.83 -13.99
N GLN A 279 5.48 -8.51 -14.38
CA GLN A 279 5.03 -7.11 -14.42
C GLN A 279 4.79 -6.52 -13.03
N ILE A 280 4.15 -7.26 -12.15
CA ILE A 280 3.94 -6.80 -10.77
C ILE A 280 5.28 -6.61 -10.05
N GLU A 281 6.25 -7.51 -10.21
CA GLU A 281 7.58 -7.34 -9.61
C GLU A 281 8.28 -6.08 -10.13
N LYS A 282 8.24 -5.83 -11.44
CA LYS A 282 8.79 -4.63 -12.07
C LYS A 282 8.15 -3.37 -11.47
N ASN A 283 6.81 -3.33 -11.40
CA ASN A 283 6.06 -2.17 -10.91
C ASN A 283 6.19 -1.99 -9.38
N PHE A 284 6.24 -3.08 -8.62
CA PHE A 284 6.41 -3.05 -7.17
C PHE A 284 7.82 -2.60 -6.76
N ALA A 285 8.86 -3.03 -7.49
CA ALA A 285 10.21 -2.54 -7.30
C ALA A 285 10.30 -1.03 -7.54
N ARG A 286 9.64 -0.52 -8.60
CA ARG A 286 9.52 0.91 -8.90
C ARG A 286 8.78 1.68 -7.80
N ALA A 287 7.63 1.18 -7.34
CA ALA A 287 6.86 1.81 -6.28
C ALA A 287 7.64 1.87 -4.95
N LYS A 288 8.35 0.80 -4.59
CA LYS A 288 9.25 0.78 -3.43
C LYS A 288 10.39 1.79 -3.56
N TRP A 289 10.99 1.88 -4.74
CA TRP A 289 12.06 2.84 -5.01
C TRP A 289 11.56 4.29 -4.93
N LYS A 290 10.45 4.62 -5.58
CA LYS A 290 9.79 5.94 -5.49
C LYS A 290 9.47 6.30 -4.03
N LYS A 291 8.94 5.37 -3.24
CA LYS A 291 8.66 5.55 -1.80
C LYS A 291 9.93 5.82 -0.99
N ALA A 292 11.01 5.08 -1.26
CA ALA A 292 12.30 5.27 -0.58
C ALA A 292 12.91 6.64 -0.90
N VAL A 293 12.85 7.08 -2.16
CA VAL A 293 13.31 8.39 -2.60
C VAL A 293 12.51 9.51 -1.93
N ARG A 294 11.16 9.44 -1.93
CA ARG A 294 10.29 10.41 -1.25
C ARG A 294 10.62 10.50 0.25
N VAL A 295 10.79 9.37 0.94
CA VAL A 295 11.17 9.35 2.36
C VAL A 295 12.54 9.99 2.60
N THR A 296 13.50 9.74 1.70
CA THR A 296 14.85 10.31 1.81
C THR A 296 14.84 11.82 1.58
N ILE A 297 14.11 12.30 0.58
CA ILE A 297 13.93 13.74 0.31
C ILE A 297 13.24 14.42 1.50
N MET A 298 12.15 13.84 2.03
CA MET A 298 11.44 14.37 3.18
C MET A 298 12.30 14.40 4.45
N LYS A 299 13.16 13.41 4.64
CA LYS A 299 14.14 13.41 5.75
C LYS A 299 15.19 14.51 5.58
N ARG A 300 15.69 14.75 4.35
CA ARG A 300 16.63 15.84 4.07
C ARG A 300 16.00 17.22 4.29
N LEU A 301 14.75 17.41 3.85
CA LEU A 301 14.01 18.67 4.05
C LEU A 301 13.61 18.93 5.52
N ARG A 302 13.57 17.88 6.36
CA ARG A 302 13.28 17.98 7.80
C ARG A 302 14.53 18.04 8.69
N ALA A 303 15.72 17.82 8.14
CA ALA A 303 16.95 18.02 8.89
C ALA A 303 17.13 19.54 9.14
N PRO A 304 17.28 20.00 10.39
CA PRO A 304 17.59 21.39 10.66
C PRO A 304 18.96 21.70 10.01
N GLU A 305 19.02 22.81 9.28
CA GLU A 305 20.29 23.35 8.84
C GLU A 305 21.19 23.53 10.07
N GLN A 306 22.21 22.74 10.18
CA GLN A 306 23.28 22.98 11.15
C GLN A 306 23.95 24.26 10.69
N SER A 307 23.63 25.35 11.38
CA SER A 307 24.34 26.63 11.25
C SER A 307 25.80 26.38 11.60
N ASP A 308 26.66 26.32 10.60
CA ASP A 308 28.11 26.43 10.76
C ASP A 308 28.45 27.83 11.30
N SER A 309 28.42 27.95 12.62
CA SER A 309 29.06 29.05 13.30
C SER A 309 30.56 28.75 13.44
N ARG A 310 31.31 28.88 12.36
CA ARG A 310 32.76 29.02 12.45
C ARG A 310 33.09 30.51 12.55
N SER A 311 33.40 30.90 13.76
CA SER A 311 34.04 32.15 14.11
C SER A 311 35.32 32.38 13.27
N ASN A 312 35.33 33.53 12.56
CA ASN A 312 36.54 34.11 12.00
C ASN A 312 37.52 34.50 13.12
N SER A 313 38.74 34.01 13.02
CA SER A 313 39.93 34.70 13.55
C SER A 313 41.07 34.50 12.58
N PRO A 314 41.81 35.57 12.22
CA PRO A 314 42.87 35.50 11.22
C PRO A 314 44.24 35.27 11.88
N ALA A 315 45.01 34.37 11.33
CA ALA A 315 46.48 34.31 11.56
C ALA A 315 47.22 33.78 10.34
N ALA A 316 47.94 34.70 9.76
CA ALA A 316 49.25 34.66 9.11
C ALA A 316 49.84 33.37 8.51
N GLY A 317 50.08 33.39 7.23
CA GLY A 317 51.33 33.17 6.52
C GLY A 317 52.06 31.82 6.68
N ALA A 318 52.06 31.02 5.59
CA ALA A 318 53.27 30.35 5.11
C ALA A 318 53.05 29.73 3.73
N THR A 319 53.91 30.11 2.88
CA THR A 319 54.35 29.69 1.53
C THR A 319 54.07 28.27 1.11
N ALA A 320 53.62 28.14 -0.16
CA ALA A 320 53.57 26.90 -0.96
C ALA A 320 54.94 26.51 -1.48
N PRO A 321 55.17 25.22 -1.77
CA PRO A 321 56.07 24.78 -2.85
C PRO A 321 55.30 24.11 -4.01
N PRO A 322 55.94 24.04 -5.20
CA PRO A 322 55.26 23.85 -6.48
C PRO A 322 55.07 22.37 -6.89
N PRO A 323 54.42 22.12 -8.03
CA PRO A 323 54.01 20.76 -8.44
C PRO A 323 55.11 20.01 -9.16
N ALA A 324 55.12 18.71 -9.03
CA ALA A 324 56.02 17.83 -9.80
C ALA A 324 55.17 16.99 -10.77
N ASP A 325 55.74 16.90 -11.95
CA ASP A 325 55.32 16.38 -13.23
C ASP A 325 55.12 14.86 -13.30
N ALA A 326 54.23 14.52 -14.23
CA ALA A 326 54.14 13.40 -15.16
C ALA A 326 55.07 12.17 -15.02
N SER A 327 54.53 10.98 -15.23
CA SER A 327 54.79 10.14 -16.41
C SER A 327 54.34 8.69 -16.22
N SER A 328 53.50 8.23 -17.15
CA SER A 328 53.46 6.97 -17.91
C SER A 328 53.50 5.57 -17.26
N PRO A 329 52.84 4.59 -17.89
CA PRO A 329 52.51 3.28 -17.35
C PRO A 329 53.53 2.17 -17.69
N PRO A 330 53.46 1.02 -17.11
CA PRO A 330 54.01 -0.18 -17.75
C PRO A 330 53.02 -1.28 -18.03
N SER A 331 52.88 -1.66 -19.24
CA SER A 331 53.10 -2.91 -19.97
C SER A 331 52.68 -4.24 -19.33
N THR A 332 51.74 -4.89 -20.02
CA THR A 332 51.64 -6.32 -20.43
C THR A 332 52.62 -7.34 -19.83
N THR A 333 52.06 -8.44 -19.32
CA THR A 333 52.67 -9.76 -19.42
C THR A 333 51.61 -10.87 -19.52
N THR A 334 51.56 -11.45 -20.70
CA THR A 334 51.33 -12.81 -21.20
C THR A 334 50.91 -13.95 -20.27
N VAL A 335 49.96 -14.71 -20.83
CA VAL A 335 49.42 -16.06 -20.59
C VAL A 335 50.54 -17.12 -20.53
N PRO A 336 50.32 -18.30 -19.88
CA PRO A 336 50.14 -19.46 -20.74
C PRO A 336 48.98 -20.42 -20.40
N GLU A 337 48.59 -21.07 -21.49
CA GLU A 337 47.71 -22.21 -21.65
C GLU A 337 48.08 -23.47 -20.87
N GLY A 338 47.12 -24.32 -20.75
CA GLY A 338 47.24 -25.79 -20.53
C GLY A 338 46.16 -26.26 -19.58
N GLY A 339 45.19 -27.05 -19.90
CA GLY A 339 45.05 -28.27 -20.62
C GLY A 339 43.78 -28.92 -20.07
N ALA A 340 42.88 -29.32 -20.91
CA ALA A 340 41.80 -30.24 -20.59
C ALA A 340 42.34 -31.67 -20.37
N PRO A 341 41.58 -32.53 -19.68
CA PRO A 341 40.89 -33.59 -20.40
C PRO A 341 39.44 -33.92 -19.92
N ALA A 342 38.68 -34.36 -20.86
CA ALA A 342 37.41 -35.09 -20.73
C ALA A 342 37.65 -36.61 -20.52
N PRO A 343 36.59 -37.48 -20.62
CA PRO A 343 35.55 -37.82 -19.65
C PRO A 343 35.65 -39.31 -19.22
N ALA A 344 34.86 -39.73 -18.22
CA ALA A 344 34.55 -41.16 -18.08
C ALA A 344 33.17 -41.39 -17.45
N GLU A 345 32.44 -42.17 -18.22
CA GLU A 345 31.22 -42.91 -17.93
C GLU A 345 31.28 -43.69 -16.61
N THR A 346 30.21 -43.72 -15.88
CA THR A 346 29.28 -44.85 -15.60
C THR A 346 28.02 -44.31 -14.96
#